data_c9d580b0c3e787e76477fd6f175029fe
#
_entry.id   c9d580b0c3e787e76477fd6f175029fe
#
_cell.length_a   1.000
_cell.length_b   1.000
_cell.length_c   1.000
_cell.angle_alpha   90.00
_cell.angle_beta   90.00
_cell.angle_gamma   90.00
#
_symmetry.space_group_name_H-M   'P 1'
#
loop_
_entity.id
_entity.type
_entity.pdbx_description
1 polymer ?
#
loop_
_entity_poly.entity_id
_entity_poly.type
_entity_poly.pdbx_seq_one_letter_code
_entity_poly.pdbx_strand_id
1 'polypeptide(L)'
;DNKHRLCATMEDPIITTKRFGFIECVAQKENVGCFMNIGIAKDILLSKDVLPINTKAWPKPGDKLPCILKVKKDSLVCKIISRDDILTKPSSLKVNDTVSAYVTSFTSTGLLAVDEEFNVIYVHKSMIRKKYRIGEEIILTIININNKNEYNGSTITQKETMRLSDSEMLLNYLKEMGGVIPLGNASTPEDIAKIFTLSKSAFKRAVGALYKERLIEIEDYRIILKQEKH
;
A
#
# COMPACT_ATOMS: atom_id res chain seq x y z
N ASP A 1 34.54 7.25 -13.33
CA ASP A 1 34.18 5.84 -13.48
C ASP A 1 34.96 4.98 -12.47
N ASN A 2 34.75 3.69 -12.45
CA ASN A 2 35.47 2.75 -11.55
C ASN A 2 37.01 2.72 -11.72
N LYS A 3 37.55 3.39 -12.75
CA LYS A 3 38.98 3.56 -13.00
C LYS A 3 39.47 4.96 -12.68
N HIS A 4 38.70 5.73 -11.89
CA HIS A 4 38.97 7.14 -11.53
C HIS A 4 39.16 8.08 -12.72
N ARG A 5 38.55 7.75 -13.88
CA ARG A 5 38.55 8.65 -15.06
C ARG A 5 37.39 9.60 -15.00
N LEU A 6 37.60 10.83 -15.41
CA LEU A 6 36.51 11.79 -15.62
C LEU A 6 35.59 11.25 -16.72
N CYS A 7 34.29 11.37 -16.47
CA CYS A 7 33.25 11.05 -17.43
C CYS A 7 32.42 12.32 -17.67
N ALA A 8 32.10 12.57 -18.92
CA ALA A 8 31.21 13.65 -19.33
C ALA A 8 30.03 13.06 -20.10
N THR A 9 28.91 13.72 -20.01
CA THR A 9 27.71 13.44 -20.83
C THR A 9 27.15 14.74 -21.34
N MET A 10 26.50 14.71 -22.49
CA MET A 10 25.72 15.84 -23.04
C MET A 10 24.24 15.70 -22.68
N GLU A 11 23.84 14.59 -22.09
CA GLU A 11 22.47 14.33 -21.64
C GLU A 11 22.22 15.00 -20.29
N ASP A 12 21.04 15.60 -20.09
CA ASP A 12 20.63 16.19 -18.83
C ASP A 12 20.02 15.08 -17.94
N PRO A 13 20.64 14.74 -16.78
CA PRO A 13 20.11 13.68 -15.93
C PRO A 13 18.76 14.08 -15.33
N ILE A 14 17.83 13.12 -15.19
CA ILE A 14 16.49 13.30 -14.59
C ILE A 14 16.61 13.85 -13.16
N ILE A 15 17.59 13.36 -12.39
CA ILE A 15 17.85 13.75 -11.00
C ILE A 15 19.26 14.28 -10.84
N THR A 16 19.44 15.21 -9.89
CA THR A 16 20.74 15.75 -9.51
C THR A 16 20.88 15.81 -7.98
N THR A 17 21.95 16.39 -7.45
CA THR A 17 22.09 16.64 -6.00
C THR A 17 21.14 17.73 -5.48
N LYS A 18 20.47 18.47 -6.39
CA LYS A 18 19.55 19.58 -6.07
C LYS A 18 18.15 19.36 -6.66
N ARG A 19 17.99 18.45 -7.62
CA ARG A 19 16.74 18.14 -8.29
C ARG A 19 16.39 16.68 -8.05
N PHE A 20 15.25 16.41 -7.46
CA PHE A 20 14.69 15.07 -7.38
C PHE A 20 13.72 14.81 -8.53
N GLY A 21 13.43 13.56 -8.80
CA GLY A 21 12.51 13.12 -9.85
C GLY A 21 12.25 11.62 -9.76
N PHE A 22 11.32 11.15 -10.58
CA PHE A 22 11.07 9.72 -10.72
C PHE A 22 12.07 9.10 -11.69
N ILE A 23 12.71 8.02 -11.26
CA ILE A 23 13.66 7.23 -12.03
C ILE A 23 13.29 5.75 -11.96
N GLU A 24 13.66 5.01 -12.99
CA GLU A 24 13.29 3.61 -13.18
C GLU A 24 14.42 2.67 -12.75
N CYS A 25 14.04 1.57 -12.11
CA CYS A 25 14.94 0.47 -11.82
C CYS A 25 15.21 -0.31 -13.12
N VAL A 26 16.47 -0.52 -13.48
CA VAL A 26 16.86 -1.29 -14.68
C VAL A 26 17.44 -2.65 -14.33
N ALA A 27 18.03 -2.80 -13.15
CA ALA A 27 18.59 -4.07 -12.72
C ALA A 27 18.62 -4.19 -11.19
N GLN A 28 18.52 -5.42 -10.71
CA GLN A 28 18.68 -5.78 -9.31
C GLN A 28 19.89 -6.71 -9.17
N LYS A 29 20.77 -6.44 -8.23
CA LYS A 29 21.90 -7.32 -7.91
C LYS A 29 21.90 -7.62 -6.42
N GLU A 30 21.74 -8.91 -6.10
CA GLU A 30 21.80 -9.41 -4.72
C GLU A 30 23.10 -8.97 -4.04
N ASN A 31 23.03 -8.63 -2.76
CA ASN A 31 24.15 -8.11 -1.95
C ASN A 31 24.68 -6.72 -2.33
N VAL A 32 24.22 -6.08 -3.39
CA VAL A 32 24.63 -4.75 -3.85
C VAL A 32 23.52 -3.73 -3.73
N GLY A 33 22.37 -4.00 -4.35
CA GLY A 33 21.22 -3.11 -4.43
C GLY A 33 20.58 -3.11 -5.82
N CYS A 34 19.96 -2.01 -6.18
CA CYS A 34 19.32 -1.81 -7.48
C CYS A 34 20.04 -0.75 -8.29
N PHE A 35 20.09 -0.91 -9.60
CA PHE A 35 20.62 0.08 -10.53
C PHE A 35 19.45 0.87 -11.13
N MET A 36 19.58 2.19 -11.08
CA MET A 36 18.52 3.14 -11.44
C MET A 36 18.97 3.95 -12.63
N ASN A 37 18.15 4.01 -13.66
CA ASN A 37 18.37 4.84 -14.85
C ASN A 37 18.02 6.30 -14.51
N ILE A 38 18.99 7.18 -14.65
CA ILE A 38 18.82 8.62 -14.40
C ILE A 38 18.77 9.44 -15.70
N GLY A 39 18.57 8.80 -16.85
CA GLY A 39 18.49 9.46 -18.15
C GLY A 39 19.83 9.73 -18.83
N ILE A 40 20.93 9.13 -18.34
CA ILE A 40 22.25 9.20 -18.98
C ILE A 40 22.81 7.79 -19.16
N ALA A 41 23.90 7.64 -19.90
CA ALA A 41 24.48 6.34 -20.25
C ALA A 41 24.94 5.48 -19.07
N LYS A 42 24.94 6.03 -17.83
CA LYS A 42 25.39 5.32 -16.63
C LYS A 42 24.32 5.28 -15.55
N ASP A 43 23.93 4.06 -15.18
CA ASP A 43 23.00 3.83 -14.07
C ASP A 43 23.64 4.14 -12.72
N ILE A 44 22.83 4.56 -11.77
CA ILE A 44 23.24 4.92 -10.41
C ILE A 44 22.77 3.88 -9.42
N LEU A 45 23.61 3.56 -8.44
CA LEU A 45 23.33 2.59 -7.40
C LEU A 45 22.34 3.15 -6.35
N LEU A 46 21.25 2.42 -6.16
CA LEU A 46 20.43 2.46 -4.95
C LEU A 46 20.91 1.34 -4.02
N SER A 47 21.67 1.69 -3.00
CA SER A 47 22.36 0.71 -2.12
C SER A 47 21.36 -0.18 -1.38
N LYS A 48 21.72 -1.44 -1.17
CA LYS A 48 20.98 -2.38 -0.32
C LYS A 48 20.77 -1.87 1.10
N ASP A 49 21.65 -1.00 1.61
CA ASP A 49 21.58 -0.45 2.97
C ASP A 49 20.31 0.40 3.23
N VAL A 50 19.69 0.91 2.15
CA VAL A 50 18.45 1.70 2.22
C VAL A 50 17.23 0.91 1.77
N LEU A 51 17.40 -0.36 1.44
CA LEU A 51 16.36 -1.27 0.99
C LEU A 51 15.96 -2.25 2.11
N PRO A 52 14.76 -2.85 2.06
CA PRO A 52 14.35 -3.87 3.03
C PRO A 52 15.32 -5.07 3.06
N ILE A 53 15.44 -5.73 4.22
CA ILE A 53 16.23 -6.96 4.36
C ILE A 53 15.73 -8.06 3.41
N ASN A 54 14.40 -8.14 3.23
CA ASN A 54 13.79 -9.09 2.30
C ASN A 54 13.94 -8.59 0.85
N THR A 55 14.80 -9.23 0.09
CA THR A 55 15.07 -8.89 -1.33
C THR A 55 13.86 -9.03 -2.25
N LYS A 56 12.84 -9.82 -1.87
CA LYS A 56 11.56 -9.89 -2.61
C LYS A 56 10.77 -8.58 -2.57
N ALA A 57 11.07 -7.71 -1.61
CA ALA A 57 10.48 -6.39 -1.48
C ALA A 57 11.31 -5.28 -2.17
N TRP A 58 12.39 -5.62 -2.85
CA TRP A 58 13.21 -4.68 -3.61
C TRP A 58 12.56 -4.29 -4.95
N PRO A 59 12.93 -3.13 -5.51
CA PRO A 59 12.52 -2.73 -6.85
C PRO A 59 12.93 -3.76 -7.90
N LYS A 60 12.04 -4.04 -8.84
CA LYS A 60 12.32 -4.85 -10.03
C LYS A 60 12.50 -3.93 -11.24
N PRO A 61 13.13 -4.42 -12.33
CA PRO A 61 13.17 -3.68 -13.58
C PRO A 61 11.76 -3.20 -13.99
N GLY A 62 11.65 -1.91 -14.33
CA GLY A 62 10.39 -1.23 -14.63
C GLY A 62 9.74 -0.51 -13.44
N ASP A 63 10.10 -0.84 -12.19
CA ASP A 63 9.59 -0.13 -11.01
C ASP A 63 10.17 1.28 -10.94
N LYS A 64 9.35 2.27 -10.56
CA LYS A 64 9.75 3.68 -10.48
C LYS A 64 9.88 4.16 -9.04
N LEU A 65 10.82 5.04 -8.79
CA LEU A 65 11.06 5.62 -7.47
C LEU A 65 11.39 7.10 -7.56
N PRO A 66 10.80 7.92 -6.68
CA PRO A 66 11.20 9.30 -6.51
C PRO A 66 12.53 9.35 -5.76
N CYS A 67 13.58 9.83 -6.42
CA CYS A 67 14.95 9.81 -5.92
C CYS A 67 15.65 11.16 -6.09
N ILE A 68 16.73 11.32 -5.33
CA ILE A 68 17.70 12.42 -5.46
C ILE A 68 19.11 11.82 -5.42
N LEU A 69 20.08 12.48 -6.05
CA LEU A 69 21.48 12.08 -5.93
C LEU A 69 22.09 12.59 -4.62
N LYS A 70 22.91 11.75 -4.00
CA LYS A 70 23.74 12.11 -2.84
C LYS A 70 25.19 11.72 -3.11
N VAL A 71 26.10 12.55 -2.59
CA VAL A 71 27.54 12.23 -2.59
C VAL A 71 27.85 11.43 -1.32
N LYS A 72 28.42 10.25 -1.46
CA LYS A 72 28.88 9.38 -0.36
C LYS A 72 30.29 8.91 -0.66
N LYS A 73 31.28 9.34 0.12
CA LYS A 73 32.70 8.94 -0.06
C LYS A 73 33.15 9.03 -1.54
N ASP A 74 33.06 10.22 -2.12
CA ASP A 74 33.47 10.55 -3.50
C ASP A 74 32.70 9.79 -4.61
N SER A 75 31.59 9.14 -4.26
CA SER A 75 30.71 8.45 -5.21
C SER A 75 29.30 9.04 -5.17
N LEU A 76 28.63 9.08 -6.33
CA LEU A 76 27.23 9.40 -6.43
C LEU A 76 26.41 8.14 -6.15
N VAL A 77 25.41 8.27 -5.28
CA VAL A 77 24.43 7.23 -4.95
C VAL A 77 23.01 7.78 -5.01
N CYS A 78 22.05 6.91 -5.29
CA CYS A 78 20.63 7.23 -5.19
C CYS A 78 20.17 7.21 -3.74
N LYS A 79 19.35 8.21 -3.37
CA LYS A 79 18.55 8.24 -2.15
C LYS A 79 17.08 8.33 -2.56
N ILE A 80 16.24 7.42 -2.07
CA ILE A 80 14.78 7.55 -2.16
C ILE A 80 14.40 8.79 -1.34
N ILE A 81 13.62 9.68 -1.93
CA ILE A 81 13.15 10.86 -1.21
C ILE A 81 12.20 10.43 -0.09
N SER A 82 12.38 11.06 1.07
CA SER A 82 11.50 10.92 2.22
C SER A 82 10.53 12.10 2.27
N ARG A 83 9.58 12.03 3.19
CA ARG A 83 8.66 13.12 3.44
C ARG A 83 9.38 14.45 3.75
N ASP A 84 10.48 14.39 4.50
CA ASP A 84 11.26 15.57 4.89
C ASP A 84 12.01 16.21 3.72
N ASP A 85 12.21 15.50 2.62
CA ASP A 85 12.83 16.01 1.41
C ASP A 85 11.81 16.76 0.51
N ILE A 86 10.50 16.59 0.75
CA ILE A 86 9.41 17.17 -0.04
C ILE A 86 8.88 18.41 0.70
N LEU A 87 8.95 19.56 0.05
CA LEU A 87 8.30 20.76 0.57
C LEU A 87 6.79 20.57 0.62
N THR A 88 6.17 20.89 1.75
CA THR A 88 4.72 20.83 1.92
C THR A 88 4.06 21.78 0.91
N LYS A 89 3.36 21.21 -0.07
CA LYS A 89 2.54 21.94 -1.03
C LYS A 89 1.11 22.05 -0.50
N PRO A 90 0.31 23.02 -0.99
CA PRO A 90 -1.14 22.96 -0.80
C PRO A 90 -1.69 21.64 -1.28
N SER A 91 -2.67 21.09 -0.57
CA SER A 91 -3.31 19.82 -0.93
C SER A 91 -3.92 19.89 -2.33
N SER A 92 -3.48 19.04 -3.24
CA SER A 92 -4.08 18.85 -4.57
C SER A 92 -5.15 17.77 -4.57
N LEU A 93 -5.05 16.80 -3.64
CA LEU A 93 -5.93 15.65 -3.55
C LEU A 93 -7.11 15.91 -2.60
N LYS A 94 -8.22 15.26 -2.90
CA LYS A 94 -9.45 15.26 -2.09
C LYS A 94 -9.77 13.86 -1.57
N VAL A 95 -10.56 13.80 -0.50
CA VAL A 95 -11.10 12.53 -0.02
C VAL A 95 -11.94 11.88 -1.12
N ASN A 96 -11.78 10.58 -1.32
CA ASN A 96 -12.31 9.73 -2.37
C ASN A 96 -11.64 9.84 -3.75
N ASP A 97 -10.63 10.70 -3.93
CA ASP A 97 -9.83 10.66 -5.15
C ASP A 97 -9.09 9.33 -5.26
N THR A 98 -9.00 8.84 -6.49
CA THR A 98 -8.21 7.66 -6.83
C THR A 98 -6.95 8.11 -7.55
N VAL A 99 -5.80 7.72 -7.02
CA VAL A 99 -4.49 8.12 -7.53
C VAL A 99 -3.59 6.92 -7.77
N SER A 100 -2.71 7.02 -8.75
CA SER A 100 -1.57 6.12 -8.91
C SER A 100 -0.39 6.66 -8.13
N ALA A 101 0.27 5.80 -7.35
CA ALA A 101 1.42 6.16 -6.55
C ALA A 101 2.43 5.01 -6.49
N TYR A 102 3.67 5.32 -6.16
CA TYR A 102 4.78 4.36 -6.10
C TYR A 102 5.20 4.12 -4.64
N VAL A 103 5.31 2.87 -4.24
CA VAL A 103 5.71 2.51 -2.86
C VAL A 103 7.15 2.93 -2.61
N THR A 104 7.39 3.75 -1.59
CA THR A 104 8.72 4.28 -1.29
C THR A 104 9.35 3.67 -0.04
N SER A 105 8.54 3.30 0.95
CA SER A 105 9.05 2.68 2.18
C SER A 105 7.98 1.90 2.92
N PHE A 106 8.44 1.00 3.79
CA PHE A 106 7.60 0.28 4.75
C PHE A 106 7.85 0.80 6.16
N THR A 107 6.79 0.87 6.95
CA THR A 107 6.80 1.20 8.36
C THR A 107 6.29 0.01 9.19
N SER A 108 6.41 0.06 10.50
CA SER A 108 5.84 -0.96 11.40
C SER A 108 4.32 -1.07 11.29
N THR A 109 3.64 0.00 10.88
CA THR A 109 2.18 0.11 10.84
C THR A 109 1.59 0.15 9.43
N GLY A 110 2.42 0.21 8.37
CA GLY A 110 1.94 0.30 7.00
C GLY A 110 3.02 0.56 5.97
N LEU A 111 2.69 1.31 4.94
CA LEU A 111 3.62 1.75 3.90
C LEU A 111 3.42 3.22 3.55
N LEU A 112 4.43 3.81 2.94
CA LEU A 112 4.38 5.13 2.31
C LEU A 112 4.47 4.95 0.78
N ALA A 113 3.66 5.72 0.07
CA ALA A 113 3.71 5.83 -1.38
C ALA A 113 3.74 7.31 -1.78
N VAL A 114 4.26 7.59 -2.96
CA VAL A 114 4.36 8.95 -3.51
C VAL A 114 3.79 8.94 -4.92
N ASP A 115 2.89 9.87 -5.21
CA ASP A 115 2.34 10.06 -6.56
C ASP A 115 3.26 10.92 -7.44
N GLU A 116 2.90 11.09 -8.71
CA GLU A 116 3.70 11.87 -9.66
C GLU A 116 3.77 13.37 -9.34
N GLU A 117 2.84 13.87 -8.53
CA GLU A 117 2.85 15.24 -8.02
C GLU A 117 3.64 15.40 -6.70
N PHE A 118 4.30 14.32 -6.25
CA PHE A 118 5.04 14.24 -5.00
C PHE A 118 4.18 14.38 -3.74
N ASN A 119 2.90 14.02 -3.80
CA ASN A 119 2.09 13.85 -2.59
C ASN A 119 2.49 12.57 -1.87
N VAL A 120 2.78 12.65 -0.59
CA VAL A 120 3.12 11.50 0.26
C VAL A 120 1.85 10.93 0.87
N ILE A 121 1.56 9.67 0.58
CA ILE A 121 0.35 8.97 1.00
C ILE A 121 0.74 7.83 1.92
N TYR A 122 0.23 7.85 3.15
CA TYR A 122 0.37 6.76 4.10
C TYR A 122 -0.77 5.75 3.94
N VAL A 123 -0.44 4.46 3.93
CA VAL A 123 -1.42 3.37 3.87
C VAL A 123 -1.21 2.45 5.08
N HIS A 124 -2.18 2.44 5.98
CA HIS A 124 -2.13 1.56 7.15
C HIS A 124 -2.23 0.09 6.74
N LYS A 125 -1.57 -0.81 7.49
CA LYS A 125 -1.53 -2.26 7.19
C LYS A 125 -2.90 -2.92 6.98
N SER A 126 -3.94 -2.46 7.70
CA SER A 126 -5.32 -2.95 7.53
C SER A 126 -5.96 -2.55 6.20
N MET A 127 -5.40 -1.55 5.51
CA MET A 127 -5.86 -1.04 4.22
C MET A 127 -5.01 -1.53 3.04
N ILE A 128 -4.13 -2.51 3.28
CA ILE A 128 -3.25 -3.11 2.30
C ILE A 128 -3.80 -4.47 1.87
N ARG A 129 -4.08 -4.62 0.57
CA ARG A 129 -4.67 -5.86 0.01
C ARG A 129 -3.68 -7.02 -0.13
N LYS A 130 -2.42 -6.73 -0.49
CA LYS A 130 -1.36 -7.71 -0.77
C LYS A 130 -0.01 -7.19 -0.33
N LYS A 131 1.01 -8.04 -0.37
CA LYS A 131 2.39 -7.58 -0.18
C LYS A 131 2.86 -6.84 -1.42
N TYR A 132 3.39 -5.65 -1.23
CA TYR A 132 3.98 -4.81 -2.26
C TYR A 132 5.50 -4.78 -2.12
N ARG A 133 6.19 -4.28 -3.15
CA ARG A 133 7.63 -4.02 -3.13
C ARG A 133 7.90 -2.53 -3.29
N ILE A 134 9.10 -2.11 -2.97
CA ILE A 134 9.56 -0.74 -3.19
C ILE A 134 9.57 -0.46 -4.71
N GLY A 135 9.06 0.70 -5.11
CA GLY A 135 8.96 1.11 -6.52
C GLY A 135 7.74 0.55 -7.27
N GLU A 136 6.99 -0.38 -6.67
CA GLU A 136 5.76 -0.90 -7.31
C GLU A 136 4.70 0.18 -7.38
N GLU A 137 4.11 0.33 -8.56
CA GLU A 137 2.95 1.21 -8.78
C GLU A 137 1.70 0.59 -8.14
N ILE A 138 0.98 1.40 -7.39
CA ILE A 138 -0.25 1.01 -6.70
C ILE A 138 -1.35 2.05 -6.92
N ILE A 139 -2.57 1.58 -7.03
CA ILE A 139 -3.75 2.45 -7.09
C ILE A 139 -4.29 2.62 -5.67
N LEU A 140 -4.44 3.85 -5.25
CA LEU A 140 -4.91 4.24 -3.92
C LEU A 140 -6.18 5.09 -4.01
N THR A 141 -7.11 4.86 -3.08
CA THR A 141 -8.20 5.80 -2.80
C THR A 141 -7.84 6.61 -1.56
N ILE A 142 -7.92 7.93 -1.64
CA ILE A 142 -7.68 8.82 -0.50
C ILE A 142 -8.87 8.70 0.46
N ILE A 143 -8.62 8.27 1.69
CA ILE A 143 -9.65 8.05 2.71
C ILE A 143 -9.73 9.16 3.75
N ASN A 144 -8.63 9.87 3.97
CA ASN A 144 -8.57 10.99 4.91
C ASN A 144 -7.42 11.93 4.57
N ILE A 145 -7.58 13.20 4.92
CA ILE A 145 -6.56 14.25 4.83
C ILE A 145 -6.51 14.93 6.18
N ASN A 146 -5.36 14.94 6.83
CA ASN A 146 -5.23 15.63 8.11
C ASN A 146 -4.90 17.14 7.94
N ASN A 147 -4.90 17.86 9.05
CA ASN A 147 -4.65 19.32 9.08
C ASN A 147 -3.24 19.74 8.61
N LYS A 148 -2.35 18.78 8.37
CA LYS A 148 -0.97 19.02 7.87
C LYS A 148 -0.82 18.61 6.40
N ASN A 149 -1.93 18.46 5.67
CA ASN A 149 -1.94 17.93 4.30
C ASN A 149 -1.28 16.54 4.19
N GLU A 150 -1.47 15.70 5.22
CA GLU A 150 -1.03 14.31 5.19
C GLU A 150 -2.17 13.45 4.67
N TYR A 151 -1.89 12.71 3.62
CA TYR A 151 -2.87 11.86 2.98
C TYR A 151 -2.82 10.45 3.57
N ASN A 152 -4.00 9.92 3.92
CA ASN A 152 -4.17 8.52 4.21
C ASN A 152 -4.91 7.85 3.05
N GLY A 153 -4.33 6.78 2.53
CA GLY A 153 -4.87 6.04 1.39
C GLY A 153 -5.24 4.60 1.75
N SER A 154 -5.97 3.99 0.84
CA SER A 154 -6.35 2.58 0.89
C SER A 154 -6.16 1.92 -0.46
N THR A 155 -5.59 0.70 -0.48
CA THR A 155 -5.59 -0.16 -1.68
C THR A 155 -6.89 -0.97 -1.79
N ILE A 156 -7.77 -0.86 -0.80
CA ILE A 156 -9.06 -1.55 -0.71
C ILE A 156 -10.15 -0.55 -1.07
N THR A 157 -11.03 -0.89 -2.00
CA THR A 157 -12.14 0.00 -2.39
C THR A 157 -13.11 0.19 -1.22
N GLN A 158 -13.82 1.32 -1.17
CA GLN A 158 -14.83 1.59 -0.14
C GLN A 158 -15.85 0.45 -0.01
N LYS A 159 -16.28 -0.14 -1.13
CA LYS A 159 -17.18 -1.30 -1.13
C LYS A 159 -16.58 -2.52 -0.44
N GLU A 160 -15.28 -2.74 -0.58
CA GLU A 160 -14.57 -3.84 0.09
C GLU A 160 -14.32 -3.53 1.57
N THR A 161 -13.98 -2.30 1.91
CA THR A 161 -13.82 -1.85 3.32
C THR A 161 -15.14 -2.00 4.10
N MET A 162 -16.27 -1.63 3.50
CA MET A 162 -17.58 -1.87 4.09
C MET A 162 -17.89 -3.35 4.28
N ARG A 163 -17.51 -4.20 3.31
CA ARG A 163 -17.69 -5.67 3.44
C ARG A 163 -16.86 -6.26 4.57
N LEU A 164 -15.62 -5.83 4.71
CA LEU A 164 -14.73 -6.29 5.79
C LEU A 164 -15.26 -5.84 7.15
N SER A 165 -15.68 -4.58 7.27
CA SER A 165 -16.29 -4.06 8.51
C SER A 165 -17.58 -4.80 8.88
N ASP A 166 -18.48 -5.03 7.92
CA ASP A 166 -19.71 -5.79 8.15
C ASP A 166 -19.42 -7.23 8.58
N SER A 167 -18.42 -7.87 7.97
CA SER A 167 -18.01 -9.24 8.29
C SER A 167 -17.36 -9.34 9.67
N GLU A 168 -16.48 -8.40 10.02
CA GLU A 168 -15.86 -8.34 11.34
C GLU A 168 -16.89 -8.11 12.44
N MET A 169 -17.84 -7.21 12.23
CA MET A 169 -18.94 -6.96 13.16
C MET A 169 -19.79 -8.20 13.38
N LEU A 170 -20.15 -8.90 12.30
CA LEU A 170 -20.92 -10.15 12.37
C LEU A 170 -20.15 -11.27 13.08
N LEU A 171 -18.83 -11.39 12.80
CA LEU A 171 -17.97 -12.38 13.44
C LEU A 171 -17.80 -12.13 14.93
N ASN A 172 -17.62 -10.89 15.34
CA ASN A 172 -17.51 -10.51 16.76
C ASN A 172 -18.82 -10.80 17.49
N TYR A 173 -19.95 -10.43 16.90
CA TYR A 173 -21.27 -10.73 17.46
C TYR A 173 -21.51 -12.23 17.60
N LEU A 174 -21.11 -13.06 16.58
CA LEU A 174 -21.16 -14.52 16.68
C LEU A 174 -20.34 -15.05 17.87
N LYS A 175 -19.16 -14.53 18.09
CA LYS A 175 -18.28 -14.93 19.21
C LYS A 175 -18.91 -14.56 20.57
N GLU A 176 -19.48 -13.37 20.68
CA GLU A 176 -20.18 -12.90 21.90
C GLU A 176 -21.43 -13.72 22.22
N MET A 177 -22.14 -14.17 21.18
CA MET A 177 -23.36 -14.99 21.32
C MET A 177 -23.09 -16.50 21.47
N GLY A 178 -21.85 -16.89 21.77
CA GLY A 178 -21.51 -18.30 21.96
C GLY A 178 -21.42 -19.12 20.66
N GLY A 179 -21.23 -18.45 19.54
CA GLY A 179 -20.96 -19.07 18.24
C GLY A 179 -22.20 -19.40 17.39
N VAL A 180 -23.41 -19.03 17.83
CA VAL A 180 -24.63 -19.26 17.06
C VAL A 180 -25.53 -18.03 17.11
N ILE A 181 -26.06 -17.62 15.95
CA ILE A 181 -27.07 -16.56 15.85
C ILE A 181 -28.31 -17.05 15.09
N PRO A 182 -29.53 -16.60 15.49
CA PRO A 182 -30.79 -17.03 14.87
C PRO A 182 -31.11 -16.25 13.58
N LEU A 183 -30.13 -16.15 12.69
CA LEU A 183 -30.24 -15.53 11.35
C LEU A 183 -29.58 -16.41 10.33
N GLY A 184 -30.16 -16.55 9.14
CA GLY A 184 -29.63 -17.38 8.07
C GLY A 184 -30.10 -16.95 6.69
N ASN A 185 -30.05 -17.87 5.73
CA ASN A 185 -30.40 -17.59 4.33
C ASN A 185 -31.86 -17.12 4.15
N ALA A 186 -32.79 -17.65 4.96
CA ALA A 186 -34.21 -17.36 4.89
C ALA A 186 -34.64 -16.12 5.70
N SER A 187 -33.75 -15.53 6.51
CA SER A 187 -34.05 -14.37 7.36
C SER A 187 -34.57 -13.17 6.57
N THR A 188 -35.61 -12.52 7.13
CA THR A 188 -36.23 -11.32 6.54
C THR A 188 -35.36 -10.09 6.78
N PRO A 189 -35.55 -8.99 6.02
CA PRO A 189 -34.90 -7.71 6.32
C PRO A 189 -35.16 -7.21 7.72
N GLU A 190 -36.41 -7.43 8.23
CA GLU A 190 -36.85 -7.03 9.56
C GLU A 190 -36.13 -7.80 10.66
N ASP A 191 -35.90 -9.10 10.48
CA ASP A 191 -35.15 -9.92 11.44
C ASP A 191 -33.69 -9.52 11.51
N ILE A 192 -33.10 -9.24 10.36
CA ILE A 192 -31.70 -8.74 10.29
C ILE A 192 -31.58 -7.38 10.97
N ALA A 193 -32.54 -6.46 10.72
CA ALA A 193 -32.53 -5.11 11.29
C ALA A 193 -32.73 -5.09 12.82
N LYS A 194 -33.34 -6.11 13.42
CA LYS A 194 -33.48 -6.25 14.88
C LYS A 194 -32.13 -6.48 15.57
N ILE A 195 -31.17 -7.09 14.88
CA ILE A 195 -29.86 -7.50 15.45
C ILE A 195 -28.74 -6.63 14.90
N PHE A 196 -28.79 -6.33 13.59
CA PHE A 196 -27.75 -5.58 12.88
C PHE A 196 -28.35 -4.37 12.15
N THR A 197 -27.61 -3.26 12.15
CA THR A 197 -27.96 -2.07 11.34
C THR A 197 -27.56 -2.26 9.87
N LEU A 198 -27.87 -3.43 9.30
CA LEU A 198 -27.47 -3.81 7.94
C LEU A 198 -28.68 -4.03 7.04
N SER A 199 -28.55 -3.65 5.77
CA SER A 199 -29.52 -4.09 4.76
C SER A 199 -29.36 -5.60 4.51
N LYS A 200 -30.40 -6.28 4.05
CA LYS A 200 -30.34 -7.71 3.69
C LYS A 200 -29.21 -8.02 2.70
N SER A 201 -28.94 -7.12 1.74
CA SER A 201 -27.86 -7.28 0.77
C SER A 201 -26.47 -7.14 1.41
N ALA A 202 -26.28 -6.21 2.36
CA ALA A 202 -25.04 -6.06 3.13
C ALA A 202 -24.81 -7.27 4.03
N PHE A 203 -25.82 -7.71 4.77
CA PHE A 203 -25.76 -8.92 5.58
C PHE A 203 -25.37 -10.16 4.76
N LYS A 204 -26.04 -10.40 3.62
CA LYS A 204 -25.68 -11.54 2.74
C LYS A 204 -24.23 -11.47 2.23
N ARG A 205 -23.71 -10.27 1.93
CA ARG A 205 -22.32 -10.10 1.52
C ARG A 205 -21.33 -10.41 2.66
N ALA A 206 -21.62 -9.93 3.88
CA ALA A 206 -20.81 -10.19 5.07
C ALA A 206 -20.77 -11.68 5.41
N VAL A 207 -21.93 -12.33 5.44
CA VAL A 207 -22.06 -13.77 5.65
C VAL A 207 -21.32 -14.55 4.56
N GLY A 208 -21.49 -14.17 3.30
CA GLY A 208 -20.78 -14.82 2.17
C GLY A 208 -19.25 -14.71 2.27
N ALA A 209 -18.72 -13.58 2.79
CA ALA A 209 -17.29 -13.40 3.02
C ALA A 209 -16.78 -14.37 4.11
N LEU A 210 -17.44 -14.42 5.27
CA LEU A 210 -17.08 -15.34 6.37
C LEU A 210 -17.20 -16.82 5.97
N TYR A 211 -18.21 -17.15 5.17
CA TYR A 211 -18.37 -18.51 4.64
C TYR A 211 -17.23 -18.91 3.69
N LYS A 212 -16.83 -17.99 2.80
CA LYS A 212 -15.68 -18.19 1.89
C LYS A 212 -14.37 -18.40 2.65
N GLU A 213 -14.19 -17.72 3.77
CA GLU A 213 -13.06 -17.89 4.69
C GLU A 213 -13.17 -19.14 5.56
N ARG A 214 -14.27 -19.91 5.42
CA ARG A 214 -14.56 -21.13 6.18
C ARG A 214 -14.69 -20.92 7.69
N LEU A 215 -14.99 -19.71 8.11
CA LEU A 215 -15.17 -19.36 9.53
C LEU A 215 -16.54 -19.72 10.08
N ILE A 216 -17.55 -19.86 9.20
CA ILE A 216 -18.94 -20.12 9.59
C ILE A 216 -19.58 -21.23 8.74
N GLU A 217 -20.67 -21.80 9.28
CA GLU A 217 -21.68 -22.56 8.55
C GLU A 217 -22.98 -21.78 8.49
N ILE A 218 -23.72 -21.94 7.39
CA ILE A 218 -24.96 -21.19 7.14
C ILE A 218 -26.08 -22.19 6.93
N GLU A 219 -27.14 -22.01 7.71
CA GLU A 219 -28.42 -22.70 7.54
C GLU A 219 -29.53 -21.68 7.22
N ASP A 220 -30.76 -22.15 7.00
CA ASP A 220 -31.86 -21.27 6.64
C ASP A 220 -32.19 -20.22 7.71
N TYR A 221 -32.09 -20.61 8.99
CA TYR A 221 -32.47 -19.75 10.12
C TYR A 221 -31.36 -19.60 11.18
N ARG A 222 -30.15 -20.07 10.93
CA ARG A 222 -29.02 -19.89 11.84
C ARG A 222 -27.68 -19.84 11.13
N ILE A 223 -26.75 -19.13 11.73
CA ILE A 223 -25.34 -19.11 11.37
C ILE A 223 -24.54 -19.61 12.56
N ILE A 224 -23.60 -20.50 12.30
CA ILE A 224 -22.79 -21.20 13.30
C ILE A 224 -21.33 -20.90 13.06
N LEU A 225 -20.61 -20.46 14.08
CA LEU A 225 -19.16 -20.28 14.05
C LEU A 225 -18.46 -21.64 14.05
N LYS A 226 -17.57 -21.88 13.12
CA LYS A 226 -16.74 -23.09 13.12
C LYS A 226 -15.66 -22.98 14.19
N GLN A 227 -15.52 -24.01 14.99
CA GLN A 227 -14.39 -24.12 15.92
C GLN A 227 -13.12 -24.37 15.12
N GLU A 228 -12.07 -23.61 15.38
CA GLU A 228 -10.73 -23.91 14.86
C GLU A 228 -10.34 -25.32 15.37
N LYS A 229 -10.17 -26.24 14.44
CA LYS A 229 -9.52 -27.52 14.78
C LYS A 229 -8.05 -27.20 15.05
N HIS A 230 -7.65 -27.26 16.32
CA HIS A 230 -6.25 -27.31 16.73
C HIS A 230 -5.56 -28.54 16.15
#